data_f417ef3b55b55817c49f96054b9ca612
#
_entry.id   f417ef3b55b55817c49f96054b9ca612
#
_cell.length_a   1.000
_cell.length_b   1.000
_cell.length_c   1.000
_cell.angle_alpha   90.00
_cell.angle_beta   90.00
_cell.angle_gamma   90.00
#
_symmetry.space_group_name_H-M   'P 1'
#
loop_
_entity.id
_entity.type
_entity.pdbx_description
1 polymer ?
#
loop_
_entity_poly.entity_id
_entity_poly.type
_entity_poly.pdbx_seq_one_letter_code
_entity_poly.pdbx_strand_id
1 'polypeptide(L)'
;LMDRAIPPITGFSKVLSNMGQLQNTGFELTLNANIMRRKNFEWSATGNFSLNRRKIKHLYGNMKNILDADGNIIGQVEDDDITNKWFIGEDPDRIWDYVGDGVWQQDEAEEAAKYGCQPGDFKYLDFNENGKLDQDDKKHQKYTTPRFRWTFRNNFQLFNDLDISFMLYSLWGHYGSYADAANN
;
A
#
# COMPACT_ATOMS: atom_id res chain seq x y z
N LEU A 1 16.53 -3.50 -6.11
CA LEU A 1 17.48 -4.18 -5.22
C LEU A 1 16.73 -4.55 -3.96
N MET A 2 16.83 -5.81 -3.55
CA MET A 2 16.16 -6.38 -2.38
C MET A 2 17.20 -7.07 -1.50
N ASP A 3 17.00 -7.01 -0.18
CA ASP A 3 17.84 -7.73 0.77
C ASP A 3 17.46 -9.22 0.77
N ARG A 4 18.42 -10.08 0.45
CA ARG A 4 18.31 -11.53 0.61
C ARG A 4 19.07 -11.98 1.83
N ALA A 5 18.38 -12.68 2.75
CA ALA A 5 19.06 -13.37 3.83
C ALA A 5 19.95 -14.48 3.26
N ILE A 6 21.18 -14.56 3.71
CA ILE A 6 22.13 -15.63 3.35
C ILE A 6 22.57 -16.37 4.62
N PRO A 7 22.98 -17.63 4.48
CA PRO A 7 23.44 -18.39 5.63
C PRO A 7 24.58 -17.68 6.35
N PRO A 8 24.57 -17.62 7.69
CA PRO A 8 25.58 -16.90 8.50
C PRO A 8 27.01 -17.39 8.31
N ILE A 9 27.21 -18.58 7.76
CA ILE A 9 28.51 -19.17 7.46
C ILE A 9 29.36 -18.31 6.48
N THR A 10 28.71 -17.40 5.74
CA THR A 10 29.39 -16.51 4.82
C THR A 10 29.93 -15.23 5.47
N GLY A 11 29.66 -15.02 6.76
CA GLY A 11 30.04 -13.81 7.49
C GLY A 11 29.15 -12.61 7.23
N PHE A 12 28.14 -12.73 6.35
CA PHE A 12 27.15 -11.69 6.05
C PHE A 12 25.75 -12.23 6.35
N SER A 13 24.90 -11.39 6.92
CA SER A 13 23.50 -11.75 7.20
C SER A 13 22.57 -11.51 6.00
N LYS A 14 22.95 -10.59 5.09
CA LYS A 14 22.16 -10.19 3.95
C LYS A 14 23.04 -9.81 2.77
N VAL A 15 22.54 -10.04 1.57
CA VAL A 15 23.12 -9.59 0.29
C VAL A 15 22.05 -8.80 -0.47
N LEU A 16 22.45 -7.65 -0.99
CA LEU A 16 21.60 -6.85 -1.87
C LEU A 16 21.64 -7.46 -3.29
N SER A 17 20.49 -7.91 -3.76
CA SER A 17 20.37 -8.63 -5.03
C SER A 17 19.20 -8.13 -5.86
N ASN A 18 19.29 -8.28 -7.20
CA ASN A 18 18.16 -8.07 -8.11
C ASN A 18 17.27 -9.31 -8.11
N MET A 19 16.38 -9.41 -7.15
CA MET A 19 15.53 -10.58 -6.96
C MET A 19 14.08 -10.36 -7.39
N GLY A 20 13.80 -9.32 -8.15
CA GLY A 20 12.45 -9.07 -8.58
C GLY A 20 12.35 -8.05 -9.70
N GLN A 21 11.21 -8.06 -10.35
CA GLN A 21 10.79 -7.09 -11.35
C GLN A 21 9.55 -6.35 -10.87
N LEU A 22 9.66 -5.02 -10.81
CA LEU A 22 8.55 -4.14 -10.50
C LEU A 22 8.11 -3.41 -11.77
N GLN A 23 6.83 -3.48 -12.07
CA GLN A 23 6.21 -2.65 -13.11
C GLN A 23 5.62 -1.41 -12.47
N ASN A 24 5.88 -0.26 -13.09
CA ASN A 24 5.30 1.02 -12.71
C ASN A 24 4.49 1.55 -13.90
N THR A 25 3.23 1.91 -13.66
CA THR A 25 2.32 2.45 -14.67
C THR A 25 1.62 3.66 -14.09
N GLY A 26 1.66 4.77 -14.81
CA GLY A 26 1.09 6.02 -14.33
C GLY A 26 0.45 6.85 -15.43
N PHE A 27 -0.30 7.83 -15.00
CA PHE A 27 -0.86 8.89 -15.83
C PHE A 27 -0.56 10.22 -15.16
N GLU A 28 -0.08 11.16 -15.95
CA GLU A 28 0.20 12.54 -15.51
C GLU A 28 -0.47 13.51 -16.46
N LEU A 29 -1.12 14.51 -15.89
CA LEU A 29 -1.79 15.59 -16.62
C LEU A 29 -1.36 16.92 -16.02
N THR A 30 -0.91 17.82 -16.90
CA THR A 30 -0.64 19.21 -16.55
C THR A 30 -1.51 20.12 -17.40
N LEU A 31 -2.27 20.98 -16.74
CA LEU A 31 -3.09 22.00 -17.39
C LEU A 31 -2.60 23.38 -16.97
N ASN A 32 -2.30 24.22 -17.97
CA ASN A 32 -1.95 25.61 -17.76
C ASN A 32 -3.03 26.49 -18.42
N ALA A 33 -3.55 27.43 -17.67
CA ALA A 33 -4.60 28.33 -18.15
C ALA A 33 -4.32 29.80 -17.78
N ASN A 34 -4.46 30.68 -18.74
CA ASN A 34 -4.62 32.11 -18.49
C ASN A 34 -6.10 32.36 -18.35
N ILE A 35 -6.59 32.44 -17.10
CA ILE A 35 -8.03 32.49 -16.81
C ILE A 35 -8.60 33.88 -17.11
N MET A 36 -7.83 34.93 -16.77
CA MET A 36 -8.24 36.32 -17.02
C MET A 36 -7.01 37.19 -17.27
N ARG A 37 -7.13 38.07 -18.25
CA ARG A 37 -6.14 39.10 -18.55
C ARG A 37 -6.83 40.44 -18.80
N ARG A 38 -6.56 41.41 -17.91
CA ARG A 38 -7.06 42.78 -17.99
C ARG A 38 -5.93 43.77 -17.70
N LYS A 39 -6.14 45.05 -17.95
CA LYS A 39 -5.11 46.11 -17.85
C LYS A 39 -4.34 46.06 -16.49
N ASN A 40 -5.04 45.82 -15.39
CA ASN A 40 -4.45 45.88 -14.04
C ASN A 40 -4.66 44.56 -13.26
N PHE A 41 -5.03 43.48 -13.94
CA PHE A 41 -5.28 42.20 -13.32
C PHE A 41 -5.01 41.05 -14.30
N GLU A 42 -4.07 40.18 -13.93
CA GLU A 42 -3.88 38.94 -14.65
C GLU A 42 -4.05 37.76 -13.66
N TRP A 43 -4.71 36.72 -14.10
CA TRP A 43 -4.88 35.48 -13.36
C TRP A 43 -4.52 34.31 -14.23
N SER A 44 -3.51 33.55 -13.79
CA SER A 44 -3.14 32.29 -14.40
C SER A 44 -3.20 31.18 -13.37
N ALA A 45 -3.50 29.97 -13.82
CA ALA A 45 -3.50 28.79 -12.97
C ALA A 45 -2.84 27.61 -13.65
N THR A 46 -2.20 26.77 -12.84
CA THR A 46 -1.60 25.50 -13.25
C THR A 46 -2.17 24.40 -12.39
N GLY A 47 -2.80 23.42 -13.01
CA GLY A 47 -3.26 22.18 -12.37
C GLY A 47 -2.40 21.02 -12.79
N ASN A 48 -1.93 20.22 -11.82
CA ASN A 48 -1.27 18.97 -12.09
C ASN A 48 -2.05 17.83 -11.41
N PHE A 49 -2.19 16.73 -12.11
CA PHE A 49 -2.75 15.51 -11.59
C PHE A 49 -1.81 14.34 -11.93
N SER A 50 -1.53 13.48 -10.97
CA SER A 50 -0.77 12.25 -11.21
C SER A 50 -1.41 11.08 -10.51
N LEU A 51 -1.43 9.96 -11.24
CA LEU A 51 -1.84 8.64 -10.77
C LEU A 51 -0.68 7.69 -11.02
N ASN A 52 -0.24 6.96 -10.01
CA ASN A 52 0.78 5.95 -10.16
C ASN A 52 0.35 4.62 -9.53
N ARG A 53 0.64 3.51 -10.22
CA ARG A 53 0.37 2.15 -9.78
C ARG A 53 1.59 1.29 -10.00
N ARG A 54 1.98 0.57 -8.96
CA ARG A 54 3.09 -0.38 -8.99
C ARG A 54 2.53 -1.79 -8.90
N LYS A 55 3.28 -2.72 -9.47
CA LYS A 55 2.93 -4.13 -9.44
C LYS A 55 4.21 -4.97 -9.48
N ILE A 56 4.34 -5.89 -8.55
CA ILE A 56 5.40 -6.90 -8.58
C ILE A 56 5.08 -7.87 -9.73
N LYS A 57 6.02 -8.00 -10.66
CA LYS A 57 5.88 -8.94 -11.80
C LYS A 57 6.54 -10.28 -11.52
N HIS A 58 7.72 -10.23 -10.91
CA HIS A 58 8.53 -11.40 -10.62
C HIS A 58 9.22 -11.25 -9.27
N LEU A 59 9.39 -12.37 -8.58
CA LEU A 59 10.19 -12.55 -7.38
C LEU A 59 11.11 -13.75 -7.59
N TYR A 60 12.31 -13.51 -8.11
CA TYR A 60 13.24 -14.57 -8.55
C TYR A 60 13.88 -15.39 -7.42
N GLY A 61 13.40 -15.31 -6.20
CA GLY A 61 14.04 -15.92 -5.04
C GLY A 61 13.36 -17.18 -4.49
N ASN A 62 12.05 -17.25 -4.63
CA ASN A 62 11.24 -18.32 -4.07
C ASN A 62 10.53 -19.05 -5.22
N MET A 63 10.61 -20.36 -5.20
CA MET A 63 9.92 -21.21 -6.17
C MET A 63 9.10 -22.24 -5.39
N LYS A 64 7.85 -22.43 -5.79
CA LYS A 64 7.00 -23.51 -5.30
C LYS A 64 6.75 -24.55 -6.37
N ASN A 65 6.64 -25.80 -5.93
CA ASN A 65 6.33 -26.91 -6.83
C ASN A 65 4.84 -26.89 -7.20
N ILE A 66 4.57 -27.10 -8.48
CA ILE A 66 3.22 -27.42 -8.96
C ILE A 66 3.08 -28.94 -8.88
N LEU A 67 2.04 -29.42 -8.19
CA LEU A 67 1.76 -30.84 -8.04
C LEU A 67 0.56 -31.20 -8.93
N ASP A 68 0.58 -32.44 -9.48
CA ASP A 68 -0.59 -33.03 -10.10
C ASP A 68 -1.57 -33.60 -9.04
N ALA A 69 -2.66 -34.22 -9.48
CA ALA A 69 -3.67 -34.81 -8.60
C ALA A 69 -3.12 -35.99 -7.76
N ASP A 70 -2.02 -36.61 -8.21
CA ASP A 70 -1.35 -37.73 -7.55
C ASP A 70 -0.20 -37.27 -6.63
N GLY A 71 0.08 -35.95 -6.56
CA GLY A 71 1.12 -35.34 -5.74
C GLY A 71 2.52 -35.34 -6.38
N ASN A 72 2.66 -35.64 -7.68
CA ASN A 72 3.95 -35.58 -8.38
C ASN A 72 4.24 -34.14 -8.81
N ILE A 73 5.50 -33.75 -8.78
CA ILE A 73 5.94 -32.43 -9.24
C ILE A 73 5.89 -32.38 -10.77
N ILE A 74 5.01 -31.54 -11.32
CA ILE A 74 4.86 -31.32 -12.77
C ILE A 74 5.47 -30.02 -13.26
N GLY A 75 5.94 -29.15 -12.34
CA GLY A 75 6.58 -27.89 -12.67
C GLY A 75 6.92 -27.07 -11.44
N GLN A 76 7.48 -25.89 -11.70
CA GLN A 76 7.74 -24.89 -10.66
C GLN A 76 7.23 -23.53 -11.10
N VAL A 77 6.75 -22.73 -10.16
CA VAL A 77 6.31 -21.36 -10.36
C VAL A 77 6.91 -20.48 -9.27
N GLU A 78 7.13 -19.21 -9.59
CA GLU A 78 7.55 -18.23 -8.60
C GLU A 78 6.53 -18.15 -7.47
N ASP A 79 7.02 -18.06 -6.24
CA ASP A 79 6.20 -17.97 -5.04
C ASP A 79 6.28 -16.58 -4.42
N ASP A 80 5.25 -16.23 -3.67
CA ASP A 80 5.18 -14.98 -2.91
C ASP A 80 6.17 -14.98 -1.75
N ASP A 81 6.66 -13.81 -1.39
CA ASP A 81 7.47 -13.61 -0.19
C ASP A 81 6.58 -13.10 0.96
N ILE A 82 6.00 -14.05 1.66
CA ILE A 82 5.11 -13.80 2.80
C ILE A 82 5.82 -13.03 3.93
N THR A 83 7.10 -13.33 4.15
CA THR A 83 7.91 -12.70 5.21
C THR A 83 8.05 -11.20 4.99
N ASN A 84 8.31 -10.79 3.75
CA ASN A 84 8.42 -9.39 3.37
C ASN A 84 7.09 -8.78 2.91
N LYS A 85 6.01 -9.55 2.90
CA LYS A 85 4.68 -9.17 2.41
C LYS A 85 4.71 -8.73 0.93
N TRP A 86 5.51 -9.41 0.12
CA TRP A 86 5.59 -9.18 -1.32
C TRP A 86 4.86 -10.27 -2.10
N PHE A 87 3.82 -9.85 -2.80
CA PHE A 87 2.94 -10.74 -3.53
C PHE A 87 3.03 -10.46 -5.03
N ILE A 88 3.24 -11.50 -5.82
CA ILE A 88 3.29 -11.39 -7.28
C ILE A 88 1.91 -10.96 -7.78
N GLY A 89 1.90 -9.88 -8.56
CA GLY A 89 0.65 -9.31 -9.03
C GLY A 89 0.13 -8.15 -8.20
N GLU A 90 0.66 -7.92 -7.01
CA GLU A 90 0.24 -6.86 -6.10
C GLU A 90 1.24 -5.69 -6.04
N ASP A 91 0.78 -4.58 -5.48
CA ASP A 91 1.62 -3.41 -5.21
C ASP A 91 2.39 -3.67 -3.91
N PRO A 92 3.73 -3.47 -3.85
CA PRO A 92 4.52 -3.70 -2.63
C PRO A 92 4.09 -2.86 -1.43
N ASP A 93 3.35 -1.77 -1.65
CA ASP A 93 2.81 -0.93 -0.57
C ASP A 93 1.35 -1.27 -0.23
N ARG A 94 0.83 -2.37 -0.76
CA ARG A 94 -0.49 -2.84 -0.39
C ARG A 94 -0.47 -3.46 1.00
N ILE A 95 -1.38 -3.02 1.85
CA ILE A 95 -1.52 -3.56 3.20
C ILE A 95 -2.08 -4.98 3.10
N TRP A 96 -1.34 -5.95 3.62
CA TRP A 96 -1.79 -7.33 3.81
C TRP A 96 -1.78 -7.63 5.30
N ASP A 97 -2.99 -7.68 5.88
CA ASP A 97 -3.18 -7.86 7.31
C ASP A 97 -4.59 -8.36 7.62
N TYR A 98 -4.86 -8.63 8.90
CA TYR A 98 -6.20 -8.96 9.39
C TYR A 98 -7.17 -7.81 9.13
N VAL A 99 -8.42 -8.16 8.87
CA VAL A 99 -9.50 -7.18 8.66
C VAL A 99 -10.20 -6.98 10.00
N GLY A 100 -10.16 -5.74 10.51
CA GLY A 100 -10.85 -5.38 11.76
C GLY A 100 -12.36 -5.40 11.58
N ASP A 101 -13.07 -5.94 12.58
CA ASP A 101 -14.54 -5.98 12.69
C ASP A 101 -15.02 -5.24 13.97
N GLY A 102 -14.26 -4.28 14.42
CA GLY A 102 -14.57 -3.50 15.62
C GLY A 102 -13.87 -4.00 16.87
N VAL A 103 -14.61 -4.04 17.97
CA VAL A 103 -14.12 -4.40 19.31
C VAL A 103 -15.09 -5.41 19.90
N TRP A 104 -14.58 -6.44 20.56
CA TRP A 104 -15.39 -7.43 21.26
C TRP A 104 -16.25 -6.75 22.32
N GLN A 105 -17.56 -7.00 22.26
CA GLN A 105 -18.54 -6.45 23.21
C GLN A 105 -18.67 -7.32 24.46
N GLN A 106 -19.29 -6.79 25.51
CA GLN A 106 -19.47 -7.49 26.77
C GLN A 106 -20.31 -8.78 26.64
N ASP A 107 -21.29 -8.77 25.73
CA ASP A 107 -22.17 -9.89 25.41
C ASP A 107 -21.52 -10.92 24.48
N GLU A 108 -20.37 -10.60 23.87
CA GLU A 108 -19.58 -11.50 23.03
C GLU A 108 -18.42 -12.18 23.79
N ALA A 109 -18.36 -12.10 25.12
CA ALA A 109 -17.24 -12.56 25.93
C ALA A 109 -16.88 -14.05 25.72
N GLU A 110 -17.89 -14.91 25.55
CA GLU A 110 -17.68 -16.36 25.30
C GLU A 110 -17.08 -16.60 23.92
N GLU A 111 -17.47 -15.82 22.92
CA GLU A 111 -16.91 -15.91 21.58
C GLU A 111 -15.49 -15.37 21.53
N ALA A 112 -15.23 -14.22 22.15
CA ALA A 112 -13.91 -13.62 22.27
C ALA A 112 -12.88 -14.58 22.90
N ALA A 113 -13.32 -15.32 23.93
CA ALA A 113 -12.46 -16.30 24.61
C ALA A 113 -11.96 -17.42 23.70
N LYS A 114 -12.70 -17.80 22.63
CA LYS A 114 -12.24 -18.79 21.64
C LYS A 114 -11.01 -18.33 20.89
N TYR A 115 -10.88 -17.03 20.65
CA TYR A 115 -9.73 -16.40 20.00
C TYR A 115 -8.66 -15.92 20.99
N GLY A 116 -8.82 -16.22 22.28
CA GLY A 116 -7.90 -15.79 23.34
C GLY A 116 -8.02 -14.30 23.68
N CYS A 117 -9.15 -13.67 23.29
CA CYS A 117 -9.46 -12.26 23.50
C CYS A 117 -10.48 -12.07 24.62
N GLN A 118 -10.67 -10.83 25.05
CA GLN A 118 -11.65 -10.42 26.03
C GLN A 118 -12.44 -9.21 25.53
N PRO A 119 -13.61 -8.89 26.13
CA PRO A 119 -14.34 -7.68 25.80
C PRO A 119 -13.45 -6.43 25.94
N GLY A 120 -13.46 -5.60 24.89
CA GLY A 120 -12.58 -4.44 24.78
C GLY A 120 -11.37 -4.65 23.85
N ASP A 121 -10.99 -5.89 23.56
CA ASP A 121 -9.94 -6.19 22.58
C ASP A 121 -10.43 -6.00 21.14
N PHE A 122 -9.50 -5.79 20.21
CA PHE A 122 -9.83 -5.70 18.80
C PHE A 122 -10.39 -7.03 18.27
N LYS A 123 -11.48 -6.92 17.51
CA LYS A 123 -12.12 -8.02 16.82
C LYS A 123 -11.66 -8.05 15.36
N TYR A 124 -11.25 -9.22 14.88
CA TYR A 124 -10.84 -9.45 13.50
C TYR A 124 -11.72 -10.53 12.86
N LEU A 125 -11.88 -10.46 11.54
CA LEU A 125 -12.63 -11.46 10.80
C LEU A 125 -11.79 -12.74 10.63
N ASP A 126 -12.37 -13.86 11.02
CA ASP A 126 -11.91 -15.21 10.70
C ASP A 126 -12.60 -15.61 9.38
N PHE A 127 -11.87 -15.55 8.26
CA PHE A 127 -12.45 -15.75 6.93
C PHE A 127 -12.67 -17.21 6.57
N ASN A 128 -11.93 -18.12 7.20
CA ASN A 128 -12.05 -19.56 6.96
C ASN A 128 -12.88 -20.26 8.06
N GLU A 129 -13.31 -19.50 9.08
CA GLU A 129 -14.17 -19.95 10.20
C GLU A 129 -13.56 -21.14 10.97
N ASN A 130 -12.22 -21.21 11.04
CA ASN A 130 -11.51 -22.29 11.73
C ASN A 130 -11.35 -22.05 13.24
N GLY A 131 -11.80 -20.91 13.76
CA GLY A 131 -11.76 -20.52 15.17
C GLY A 131 -10.38 -20.04 15.62
N LYS A 132 -9.52 -19.65 14.68
CA LYS A 132 -8.18 -19.10 14.94
C LYS A 132 -7.87 -18.01 13.97
N LEU A 133 -7.13 -17.00 14.42
CA LEU A 133 -6.60 -15.96 13.54
C LEU A 133 -5.22 -16.37 13.05
N ASP A 134 -5.11 -16.73 11.77
CA ASP A 134 -3.86 -17.14 11.13
C ASP A 134 -3.60 -16.39 9.80
N GLN A 135 -2.62 -16.84 9.02
CA GLN A 135 -2.24 -16.15 7.79
C GLN A 135 -3.34 -16.19 6.72
N ASP A 136 -4.21 -17.19 6.75
CA ASP A 136 -5.28 -17.36 5.76
C ASP A 136 -6.41 -16.33 5.95
N ASP A 137 -6.49 -15.71 7.14
CA ASP A 137 -7.43 -14.64 7.45
C ASP A 137 -6.95 -13.25 7.04
N LYS A 138 -5.68 -13.13 6.66
CA LYS A 138 -5.15 -11.86 6.16
C LYS A 138 -5.61 -11.60 4.74
N LYS A 139 -6.02 -10.36 4.48
CA LYS A 139 -6.47 -9.93 3.15
C LYS A 139 -5.71 -8.70 2.67
N HIS A 140 -5.59 -8.61 1.37
CA HIS A 140 -5.13 -7.39 0.72
C HIS A 140 -6.19 -6.31 0.87
N GLN A 141 -5.81 -5.21 1.52
CA GLN A 141 -6.73 -4.12 1.82
C GLN A 141 -6.40 -2.89 0.97
N LYS A 142 -5.89 -1.88 1.61
CA LYS A 142 -5.63 -0.55 1.07
C LYS A 142 -4.12 -0.36 0.83
N TYR A 143 -3.68 0.86 0.60
CA TYR A 143 -2.30 1.17 0.26
C TYR A 143 -1.70 2.12 1.28
N THR A 144 -0.43 1.97 1.60
CA THR A 144 0.30 2.90 2.49
C THR A 144 0.76 4.15 1.76
N THR A 145 0.87 4.11 0.43
CA THR A 145 1.29 5.24 -0.38
C THR A 145 0.15 5.87 -1.17
N PRO A 146 0.18 7.19 -1.37
CA PRO A 146 -0.86 7.88 -2.15
C PRO A 146 -0.95 7.36 -3.58
N ARG A 147 -2.18 7.05 -4.00
CA ARG A 147 -2.51 6.60 -5.37
C ARG A 147 -2.73 7.76 -6.32
N PHE A 148 -3.22 8.89 -5.80
CA PHE A 148 -3.54 10.10 -6.53
C PHE A 148 -2.85 11.28 -5.87
N ARG A 149 -2.31 12.18 -6.70
CA ARG A 149 -1.73 13.44 -6.27
C ARG A 149 -2.27 14.53 -7.18
N TRP A 150 -2.64 15.64 -6.61
CA TRP A 150 -2.95 16.82 -7.41
C TRP A 150 -2.41 18.08 -6.76
N THR A 151 -2.07 19.02 -7.60
CA THR A 151 -1.67 20.36 -7.20
C THR A 151 -2.43 21.37 -8.03
N PHE A 152 -2.76 22.48 -7.43
CA PHE A 152 -3.39 23.60 -8.11
C PHE A 152 -2.72 24.90 -7.65
N ARG A 153 -1.93 25.48 -8.55
CA ARG A 153 -1.25 26.74 -8.33
C ARG A 153 -2.03 27.86 -8.98
N ASN A 154 -2.24 28.95 -8.26
CA ASN A 154 -2.83 30.20 -8.75
C ASN A 154 -1.78 31.30 -8.67
N ASN A 155 -1.69 32.10 -9.72
CA ASN A 155 -0.87 33.30 -9.78
C ASN A 155 -1.75 34.45 -10.19
N PHE A 156 -1.67 35.52 -9.42
CA PHE A 156 -2.40 36.79 -9.66
C PHE A 156 -1.38 37.90 -9.76
N GLN A 157 -1.49 38.71 -10.79
CA GLN A 157 -0.76 39.95 -10.90
C GLN A 157 -1.77 41.13 -10.81
N LEU A 158 -1.53 42.02 -9.86
CA LEU A 158 -2.39 43.16 -9.54
C LEU A 158 -1.63 44.44 -9.80
N PHE A 159 -2.25 45.40 -10.49
CA PHE A 159 -1.73 46.73 -10.71
C PHE A 159 -0.35 46.78 -11.41
N ASN A 160 0.12 45.70 -12.01
CA ASN A 160 1.44 45.46 -12.60
C ASN A 160 2.63 45.38 -11.57
N ASP A 161 2.38 45.60 -10.32
CA ASP A 161 3.43 45.73 -9.27
C ASP A 161 3.29 44.69 -8.14
N LEU A 162 2.16 44.02 -8.00
CA LEU A 162 1.92 43.07 -6.93
C LEU A 162 1.62 41.66 -7.49
N ASP A 163 2.50 40.72 -7.23
CA ASP A 163 2.33 39.34 -7.57
C ASP A 163 1.96 38.53 -6.33
N ILE A 164 0.84 37.81 -6.39
CA ILE A 164 0.35 36.90 -5.35
C ILE A 164 0.29 35.51 -5.94
N SER A 165 0.92 34.55 -5.30
CA SER A 165 0.80 33.14 -5.67
C SER A 165 0.54 32.25 -4.48
N PHE A 166 -0.32 31.25 -4.68
CA PHE A 166 -0.50 30.17 -3.70
C PHE A 166 -0.72 28.83 -4.42
N MET A 167 -0.39 27.77 -3.72
CA MET A 167 -0.56 26.42 -4.22
C MET A 167 -1.33 25.58 -3.21
N LEU A 168 -2.35 24.89 -3.70
CA LEU A 168 -3.04 23.82 -3.01
C LEU A 168 -2.49 22.50 -3.52
N TYR A 169 -2.31 21.53 -2.60
CA TYR A 169 -1.94 20.18 -2.98
C TYR A 169 -2.69 19.17 -2.13
N SER A 170 -2.89 17.99 -2.66
CA SER A 170 -3.50 16.90 -1.92
C SER A 170 -2.99 15.54 -2.37
N LEU A 171 -2.94 14.61 -1.42
CA LEU A 171 -2.50 13.23 -1.59
C LEU A 171 -3.65 12.32 -1.16
N TRP A 172 -4.07 11.41 -2.06
CA TRP A 172 -5.27 10.61 -1.83
C TRP A 172 -5.01 9.11 -2.05
N GLY A 173 -5.88 8.30 -1.43
CA GLY A 173 -5.88 6.85 -1.62
C GLY A 173 -4.79 6.11 -0.85
N HIS A 174 -4.27 6.71 0.22
CA HIS A 174 -3.37 6.06 1.16
C HIS A 174 -3.99 5.97 2.55
N TYR A 175 -3.49 5.02 3.32
CA TYR A 175 -3.91 4.75 4.69
C TYR A 175 -2.66 4.55 5.55
N GLY A 176 -2.67 5.09 6.74
CA GLY A 176 -1.65 4.87 7.75
C GLY A 176 -2.14 3.92 8.83
N SER A 177 -1.23 3.22 9.48
CA SER A 177 -1.50 2.56 10.75
C SER A 177 -1.49 3.61 11.86
N TYR A 178 -2.46 3.54 12.76
CA TYR A 178 -2.47 4.33 13.98
C TYR A 178 -1.85 3.49 15.09
N ALA A 179 -0.54 3.60 15.23
CA ALA A 179 0.24 2.77 16.15
C ALA A 179 -0.14 2.96 17.63
N ASP A 180 -0.60 4.16 18.00
CA ASP A 180 -0.97 4.48 19.39
C ASP A 180 -2.25 3.74 19.86
N ALA A 181 -3.12 3.32 18.93
CA ALA A 181 -4.30 2.54 19.28
C ALA A 181 -3.98 1.09 19.69
N ALA A 182 -2.80 0.59 19.34
CA ALA A 182 -2.38 -0.77 19.65
C ALA A 182 -1.63 -0.89 20.99
N ASN A 183 -1.33 0.24 21.65
CA ASN A 183 -0.50 0.30 22.86
C ASN A 183 -1.25 0.78 24.12
N ASN A 184 -2.59 0.87 24.07
CA ASN A 184 -3.43 1.25 25.21
C ASN A 184 -4.26 0.07 25.72
#